data_f39a1f8cd36f73c31d85958992713605
#
_entry.id   f39a1f8cd36f73c31d85958992713605
#
_cell.length_a   1.000
_cell.length_b   1.000
_cell.length_c   1.000
_cell.angle_alpha   90.00
_cell.angle_beta   90.00
_cell.angle_gamma   90.00
#
_symmetry.space_group_name_H-M   'P 1'
#
loop_
_entity.id
_entity.type
_entity.pdbx_description
1 polymer ?
#
loop_
_entity_poly.entity_id
_entity_poly.type
_entity_poly.pdbx_seq_one_letter_code
_entity_poly.pdbx_strand_id
1 'polypeptide(L)'
;MRLSARIATIELAETFVISRSAQDTADVVYVELEHDGVSGYGEATPIARYGQSADSALAYLEAQADALGDDPWALEEIESRLPPQEPAARAAIDAALHDLQGKLASQPVWRLLGLHRAGPPTSWTIWLGDPDDMARRTEAVAGRFKRLKLKLGGRDGHDVDRVRAVRGVTDLPLMVDVNEAWSLDEALEALSQLADLGVEYCEQPLPARDFDGPELKERSPLPIFVDEDCHVAADVPICAERAHGVNIKLAKSGGIREAVRIAHVARALGLGVMLGCMNESGLAVAAGAQIASLCDHVDLDGNLLLSHDPWPGVDFVDGVQLPSESPGLGVREAVSNPR
;
A
#
# COMPACT_ATOMS: atom_id res chain seq x y z
N MET A 1 5.74 25.90 10.80
CA MET A 1 6.48 24.60 10.81
C MET A 1 7.61 24.65 9.79
N ARG A 2 8.69 23.88 9.99
CA ARG A 2 9.81 23.81 9.05
C ARG A 2 9.80 22.45 8.37
N LEU A 3 9.77 22.43 7.04
CA LEU A 3 9.86 21.21 6.23
C LEU A 3 11.29 21.04 5.73
N SER A 4 11.81 19.84 5.82
CA SER A 4 12.98 19.37 5.09
C SER A 4 12.67 18.04 4.38
N ALA A 5 13.24 17.82 3.20
CA ALA A 5 13.03 16.61 2.44
C ALA A 5 14.32 16.16 1.75
N ARG A 6 14.46 14.84 1.54
CA ARG A 6 15.60 14.27 0.83
C ARG A 6 15.20 13.01 0.08
N ILE A 7 15.76 12.82 -1.09
CA ILE A 7 15.66 11.58 -1.85
C ILE A 7 16.55 10.52 -1.20
N ALA A 8 16.06 9.29 -1.18
CA ALA A 8 16.83 8.12 -0.79
C ALA A 8 16.47 6.94 -1.71
N THR A 9 17.44 6.11 -2.02
CA THR A 9 17.22 4.86 -2.74
C THR A 9 17.20 3.72 -1.72
N ILE A 10 16.13 2.92 -1.74
CA ILE A 10 16.01 1.69 -0.93
C ILE A 10 16.20 0.48 -1.84
N GLU A 11 16.91 -0.53 -1.34
CA GLU A 11 17.26 -1.73 -2.10
C GLU A 11 16.34 -2.88 -1.73
N LEU A 12 15.83 -3.60 -2.73
CA LEU A 12 15.05 -4.82 -2.55
C LEU A 12 15.99 -6.02 -2.32
N ALA A 13 15.55 -6.99 -1.54
CA ALA A 13 16.33 -8.19 -1.28
C ALA A 13 16.47 -9.09 -2.53
N GLU A 14 15.46 -9.05 -3.41
CA GLU A 14 15.43 -9.72 -4.70
C GLU A 14 14.70 -8.83 -5.72
N THR A 15 14.93 -9.07 -7.02
CA THR A 15 14.21 -8.36 -8.09
C THR A 15 12.71 -8.57 -7.96
N PHE A 16 11.95 -7.50 -7.72
CA PHE A 16 10.50 -7.53 -7.59
C PHE A 16 9.85 -7.36 -8.97
N VAL A 17 9.13 -8.37 -9.42
CA VAL A 17 8.55 -8.44 -10.78
C VAL A 17 7.01 -8.42 -10.70
N ILE A 18 6.41 -7.53 -11.48
CA ILE A 18 4.96 -7.47 -11.74
C ILE A 18 4.70 -7.49 -13.24
N SER A 19 3.43 -7.53 -13.67
CA SER A 19 3.05 -7.59 -15.09
C SER A 19 3.70 -6.53 -16.00
N ARG A 20 4.04 -5.36 -15.46
CA ARG A 20 4.52 -4.18 -16.22
C ARG A 20 5.92 -3.69 -15.87
N SER A 21 6.58 -4.24 -14.86
CA SER A 21 7.90 -3.78 -14.42
C SER A 21 8.67 -4.83 -13.63
N ALA A 22 10.00 -4.63 -13.57
CA ALA A 22 10.91 -5.34 -12.67
C ALA A 22 11.79 -4.29 -11.98
N GLN A 23 11.99 -4.41 -10.67
CA GLN A 23 12.70 -3.42 -9.86
C GLN A 23 13.63 -4.11 -8.86
N ASP A 24 14.85 -3.60 -8.75
CA ASP A 24 15.82 -3.96 -7.71
C ASP A 24 15.91 -2.89 -6.62
N THR A 25 15.43 -1.69 -6.91
CA THR A 25 15.46 -0.52 -6.03
C THR A 25 14.18 0.29 -6.18
N ALA A 26 13.89 1.12 -5.18
CA ALA A 26 12.88 2.19 -5.27
C ALA A 26 13.48 3.50 -4.74
N ASP A 27 13.21 4.60 -5.46
CA ASP A 27 13.54 5.95 -5.00
C ASP A 27 12.37 6.53 -4.23
N VAL A 28 12.63 6.90 -2.98
CA VAL A 28 11.64 7.48 -2.05
C VAL A 28 12.10 8.86 -1.61
N VAL A 29 11.17 9.66 -1.07
CA VAL A 29 11.52 10.96 -0.49
C VAL A 29 11.10 10.97 0.97
N TYR A 30 12.08 11.07 1.88
CA TYR A 30 11.82 11.27 3.30
C TYR A 30 11.54 12.72 3.59
N VAL A 31 10.51 12.95 4.40
CA VAL A 31 10.07 14.26 4.87
C VAL A 31 10.23 14.34 6.37
N GLU A 32 10.78 15.46 6.84
CA GLU A 32 10.78 15.85 8.24
C GLU A 32 10.04 17.17 8.40
N LEU A 33 9.06 17.21 9.30
CA LEU A 33 8.38 18.42 9.75
C LEU A 33 8.79 18.70 11.20
N GLU A 34 9.40 19.85 11.43
CA GLU A 34 9.78 20.30 12.77
C GLU A 34 8.88 21.43 13.27
N HIS A 35 8.41 21.30 14.51
CA HIS A 35 7.64 22.32 15.23
C HIS A 35 7.99 22.26 16.71
N ASP A 36 8.39 23.39 17.29
CA ASP A 36 8.76 23.55 18.71
C ASP A 36 9.77 22.51 19.20
N GLY A 37 10.76 22.15 18.36
CA GLY A 37 11.81 21.19 18.68
C GLY A 37 11.36 19.73 18.63
N VAL A 38 10.16 19.44 18.14
CA VAL A 38 9.65 18.08 17.88
C VAL A 38 9.61 17.85 16.39
N SER A 39 10.10 16.69 15.94
CA SER A 39 10.10 16.30 14.52
C SER A 39 9.12 15.16 14.24
N GLY A 40 8.28 15.32 13.22
CA GLY A 40 7.46 14.28 12.62
C GLY A 40 8.02 13.86 11.26
N TYR A 41 7.90 12.59 10.91
CA TYR A 41 8.47 12.01 9.70
C TYR A 41 7.42 11.37 8.80
N GLY A 42 7.67 11.41 7.49
CA GLY A 42 6.85 10.77 6.46
C GLY A 42 7.67 10.38 5.25
N GLU A 43 7.13 9.49 4.44
CA GLU A 43 7.78 8.99 3.23
C GLU A 43 6.85 9.14 2.04
N ALA A 44 7.37 9.70 0.96
CA ALA A 44 6.74 9.67 -0.36
C ALA A 44 7.35 8.53 -1.19
N THR A 45 6.49 7.68 -1.73
CA THR A 45 6.87 6.61 -2.66
C THR A 45 6.21 6.87 -4.01
N PRO A 46 6.83 7.71 -4.85
CA PRO A 46 6.28 8.11 -6.14
C PRO A 46 6.31 6.95 -7.14
N ILE A 47 5.27 6.83 -7.95
CA ILE A 47 5.10 5.73 -8.89
C ILE A 47 5.02 6.26 -10.32
N ALA A 48 5.92 5.80 -11.18
CA ALA A 48 5.98 6.21 -12.59
C ALA A 48 4.69 5.93 -13.36
N ARG A 49 3.91 4.90 -13.00
CA ARG A 49 2.57 4.59 -13.54
C ARG A 49 1.61 5.78 -13.41
N TYR A 50 1.79 6.62 -12.38
CA TYR A 50 0.98 7.81 -12.12
C TYR A 50 1.66 9.11 -12.54
N GLY A 51 2.75 9.03 -13.33
CA GLY A 51 3.50 10.19 -13.80
C GLY A 51 4.35 10.87 -12.73
N GLN A 52 4.69 10.17 -11.64
CA GLN A 52 5.46 10.68 -10.52
C GLN A 52 6.90 10.16 -10.54
N SER A 53 7.82 10.94 -9.94
CA SER A 53 9.19 10.57 -9.68
C SER A 53 9.66 11.12 -8.32
N ALA A 54 10.80 10.65 -7.80
CA ALA A 54 11.37 11.22 -6.59
C ALA A 54 11.72 12.70 -6.76
N ASP A 55 12.20 13.09 -7.95
CA ASP A 55 12.49 14.51 -8.26
C ASP A 55 11.22 15.35 -8.27
N SER A 56 10.12 14.87 -8.90
CA SER A 56 8.86 15.61 -8.92
C SER A 56 8.25 15.73 -7.53
N ALA A 57 8.32 14.68 -6.73
CA ALA A 57 7.86 14.69 -5.34
C ALA A 57 8.69 15.65 -4.48
N LEU A 58 10.02 15.65 -4.61
CA LEU A 58 10.91 16.59 -3.90
C LEU A 58 10.59 18.05 -4.28
N ALA A 59 10.49 18.33 -5.58
CA ALA A 59 10.16 19.68 -6.07
C ALA A 59 8.79 20.17 -5.55
N TYR A 60 7.79 19.26 -5.49
CA TYR A 60 6.51 19.58 -4.89
C TYR A 60 6.64 19.92 -3.40
N LEU A 61 7.35 19.11 -2.62
CA LEU A 61 7.56 19.33 -1.19
C LEU A 61 8.23 20.68 -0.91
N GLU A 62 9.28 20.99 -1.63
CA GLU A 62 9.98 22.28 -1.51
C GLU A 62 9.07 23.48 -1.86
N ALA A 63 8.27 23.36 -2.93
CA ALA A 63 7.34 24.40 -3.34
C ALA A 63 6.16 24.62 -2.36
N GLN A 64 5.79 23.59 -1.58
CA GLN A 64 4.66 23.67 -0.65
C GLN A 64 5.07 23.93 0.81
N ALA A 65 6.35 24.13 1.11
CA ALA A 65 6.83 24.30 2.49
C ALA A 65 6.12 25.45 3.23
N ASP A 66 5.91 26.59 2.57
CA ASP A 66 5.23 27.76 3.16
C ASP A 66 3.72 27.57 3.32
N ALA A 67 3.10 26.65 2.55
CA ALA A 67 1.67 26.35 2.63
C ALA A 67 1.29 25.63 3.94
N LEU A 68 2.25 25.02 4.63
CA LEU A 68 2.01 24.25 5.85
C LEU A 68 1.66 25.15 7.05
N GLY A 69 2.08 26.42 7.06
CA GLY A 69 1.84 27.34 8.17
C GLY A 69 2.55 26.89 9.49
N ASP A 70 2.03 27.38 10.62
CA ASP A 70 2.68 27.16 11.92
C ASP A 70 1.88 26.28 12.89
N ASP A 71 0.63 25.92 12.56
CA ASP A 71 -0.22 25.08 13.41
C ASP A 71 -0.26 23.63 12.89
N PRO A 72 0.41 22.67 13.55
CA PRO A 72 0.38 21.27 13.14
C PRO A 72 -1.00 20.60 13.30
N TRP A 73 -1.95 21.23 14.00
CA TRP A 73 -3.30 20.70 14.22
C TRP A 73 -4.29 21.12 13.14
N ALA A 74 -3.97 22.10 12.31
CA ALA A 74 -4.83 22.65 11.27
C ALA A 74 -4.86 21.77 9.99
N LEU A 75 -5.02 20.46 10.13
CA LEU A 75 -4.91 19.48 9.04
C LEU A 75 -5.83 19.80 7.85
N GLU A 76 -7.08 20.18 8.11
CA GLU A 76 -8.04 20.53 7.06
C GLU A 76 -7.59 21.75 6.25
N GLU A 77 -7.09 22.76 6.95
CA GLU A 77 -6.60 23.98 6.34
C GLU A 77 -5.33 23.73 5.52
N ILE A 78 -4.38 22.94 6.07
CA ILE A 78 -3.17 22.54 5.36
C ILE A 78 -3.54 21.76 4.10
N GLU A 79 -4.37 20.74 4.22
CA GLU A 79 -4.80 19.91 3.09
C GLU A 79 -5.45 20.75 1.98
N SER A 80 -6.28 21.75 2.33
CA SER A 80 -6.96 22.61 1.38
C SER A 80 -6.02 23.54 0.58
N ARG A 81 -4.84 23.82 1.13
CA ARG A 81 -3.80 24.66 0.49
C ARG A 81 -2.90 23.85 -0.43
N LEU A 82 -2.80 22.51 -0.21
CA LEU A 82 -1.92 21.66 -0.98
C LEU A 82 -2.56 21.30 -2.33
N PRO A 83 -1.92 21.61 -3.47
CA PRO A 83 -2.39 21.20 -4.78
C PRO A 83 -2.55 19.69 -4.89
N PRO A 84 -3.55 19.16 -5.65
CA PRO A 84 -3.86 17.73 -5.69
C PRO A 84 -2.81 16.86 -6.43
N GLN A 85 -1.88 17.49 -7.15
CA GLN A 85 -0.78 16.82 -7.82
C GLN A 85 0.15 16.18 -6.78
N GLU A 86 0.92 15.19 -7.20
CA GLU A 86 1.91 14.50 -6.37
C GLU A 86 1.30 13.86 -5.10
N PRO A 87 0.34 12.93 -5.22
CA PRO A 87 -0.29 12.30 -4.06
C PRO A 87 0.72 11.60 -3.13
N ALA A 88 1.84 11.05 -3.65
CA ALA A 88 2.88 10.47 -2.81
C ALA A 88 3.54 11.52 -1.89
N ALA A 89 3.85 12.71 -2.42
CA ALA A 89 4.39 13.81 -1.61
C ALA A 89 3.38 14.32 -0.58
N ARG A 90 2.09 14.41 -0.96
CA ARG A 90 1.01 14.75 -0.02
C ARG A 90 0.88 13.72 1.09
N ALA A 91 1.01 12.41 0.76
CA ALA A 91 0.98 11.34 1.75
C ALA A 91 2.13 11.45 2.76
N ALA A 92 3.32 11.85 2.30
CA ALA A 92 4.46 12.10 3.17
C ALA A 92 4.23 13.27 4.13
N ILE A 93 3.66 14.38 3.65
CA ILE A 93 3.29 15.54 4.51
C ILE A 93 2.23 15.10 5.53
N ASP A 94 1.17 14.41 5.10
CA ASP A 94 0.10 13.95 5.97
C ASP A 94 0.59 12.97 7.05
N ALA A 95 1.45 12.02 6.69
CA ALA A 95 2.07 11.09 7.62
C ALA A 95 2.98 11.82 8.63
N ALA A 96 3.80 12.76 8.16
CA ALA A 96 4.68 13.56 9.01
C ALA A 96 3.89 14.45 9.99
N LEU A 97 2.75 15.01 9.56
CA LEU A 97 1.85 15.77 10.44
C LEU A 97 1.23 14.87 11.52
N HIS A 98 0.75 13.68 11.16
CA HIS A 98 0.21 12.73 12.14
C HIS A 98 1.29 12.25 13.12
N ASP A 99 2.51 12.00 12.64
CA ASP A 99 3.64 11.61 13.50
C ASP A 99 3.99 12.75 14.49
N LEU A 100 4.06 13.98 13.99
CA LEU A 100 4.29 15.17 14.79
C LEU A 100 3.22 15.36 15.86
N GLN A 101 1.94 15.32 15.46
CA GLN A 101 0.81 15.42 16.39
C GLN A 101 0.84 14.33 17.46
N GLY A 102 1.11 13.07 17.04
CA GLY A 102 1.23 11.97 17.98
C GLY A 102 2.34 12.19 19.02
N LYS A 103 3.48 12.70 18.59
CA LYS A 103 4.61 13.04 19.49
C LYS A 103 4.29 14.20 20.41
N LEU A 104 3.68 15.27 19.91
CA LEU A 104 3.21 16.41 20.71
C LEU A 104 2.17 16.00 21.74
N ALA A 105 1.22 15.13 21.37
CA ALA A 105 0.20 14.61 22.27
C ALA A 105 0.68 13.44 23.16
N SER A 106 1.91 12.95 22.96
CA SER A 106 2.44 11.75 23.63
C SER A 106 1.54 10.53 23.45
N GLN A 107 0.98 10.35 22.26
CA GLN A 107 0.10 9.23 21.90
C GLN A 107 0.48 8.64 20.53
N PRO A 108 0.29 7.31 20.31
CA PRO A 108 0.41 6.74 18.99
C PRO A 108 -0.77 7.20 18.09
N VAL A 109 -0.52 7.25 16.78
CA VAL A 109 -1.50 7.79 15.81
C VAL A 109 -2.80 6.98 15.80
N TRP A 110 -2.73 5.63 15.79
CA TRP A 110 -3.94 4.79 15.82
C TRP A 110 -4.87 5.14 16.99
N ARG A 111 -4.30 5.51 18.13
CA ARG A 111 -5.08 5.89 19.32
C ARG A 111 -5.70 7.28 19.19
N LEU A 112 -4.99 8.24 18.59
CA LEU A 112 -5.55 9.57 18.28
C LEU A 112 -6.71 9.48 17.28
N LEU A 113 -6.63 8.51 16.34
CA LEU A 113 -7.71 8.22 15.39
C LEU A 113 -8.88 7.42 16.02
N GLY A 114 -8.74 6.97 17.27
CA GLY A 114 -9.77 6.17 17.96
C GLY A 114 -9.90 4.75 17.41
N LEU A 115 -8.86 4.20 16.80
CA LEU A 115 -8.86 2.90 16.14
C LEU A 115 -8.29 1.80 17.03
N HIS A 116 -8.53 0.54 16.65
CA HIS A 116 -7.83 -0.60 17.23
C HIS A 116 -6.39 -0.64 16.75
N ARG A 117 -5.48 -1.13 17.61
CA ARG A 117 -4.06 -1.24 17.25
C ARG A 117 -3.82 -2.30 16.18
N ALA A 118 -4.41 -3.48 16.32
CA ALA A 118 -4.19 -4.59 15.40
C ALA A 118 -5.20 -4.57 14.25
N GLY A 119 -4.70 -4.65 13.03
CA GLY A 119 -5.46 -4.98 11.83
C GLY A 119 -5.40 -6.48 11.51
N PRO A 120 -5.93 -6.90 10.35
CA PRO A 120 -5.76 -8.26 9.83
C PRO A 120 -4.28 -8.59 9.56
N PRO A 121 -3.93 -9.89 9.49
CA PRO A 121 -2.61 -10.31 9.03
C PRO A 121 -2.31 -9.77 7.63
N THR A 122 -1.08 -9.29 7.42
CA THR A 122 -0.62 -8.90 6.08
C THR A 122 -0.41 -10.12 5.20
N SER A 123 -0.68 -9.99 3.90
CA SER A 123 -0.19 -10.95 2.92
C SER A 123 1.33 -10.82 2.77
N TRP A 124 1.92 -11.90 2.26
CA TRP A 124 3.26 -11.87 1.70
C TRP A 124 3.16 -11.98 0.18
N THR A 125 3.81 -11.09 -0.53
CA THR A 125 3.79 -11.06 -1.99
C THR A 125 4.79 -12.04 -2.57
N ILE A 126 4.29 -12.96 -3.40
CA ILE A 126 5.07 -13.79 -4.30
C ILE A 126 5.03 -13.09 -5.66
N TRP A 127 6.13 -12.48 -6.05
CA TRP A 127 6.22 -11.74 -7.30
C TRP A 127 6.23 -12.66 -8.52
N LEU A 128 5.90 -12.09 -9.69
CA LEU A 128 5.74 -12.81 -10.93
C LEU A 128 7.04 -13.55 -11.32
N GLY A 129 6.90 -14.81 -11.68
CA GLY A 129 7.96 -15.70 -12.10
C GLY A 129 7.40 -16.94 -12.77
N ASP A 130 8.27 -17.90 -13.08
CA ASP A 130 7.81 -19.21 -13.54
C ASP A 130 7.05 -19.96 -12.43
N PRO A 131 6.12 -20.88 -12.76
CA PRO A 131 5.32 -21.61 -11.76
C PRO A 131 6.17 -22.26 -10.66
N ASP A 132 7.27 -22.93 -11.04
CA ASP A 132 8.17 -23.62 -10.11
C ASP A 132 8.93 -22.63 -9.20
N ASP A 133 9.30 -21.45 -9.72
CA ASP A 133 9.92 -20.38 -8.94
C ASP A 133 8.98 -19.81 -7.88
N MET A 134 7.72 -19.56 -8.27
CA MET A 134 6.72 -19.07 -7.33
C MET A 134 6.40 -20.10 -6.25
N ALA A 135 6.33 -21.37 -6.58
CA ALA A 135 6.17 -22.45 -5.60
C ALA A 135 7.36 -22.50 -4.62
N ARG A 136 8.61 -22.45 -5.10
CA ARG A 136 9.82 -22.43 -4.24
C ARG A 136 9.86 -21.22 -3.31
N ARG A 137 9.49 -20.02 -3.77
CA ARG A 137 9.39 -18.82 -2.93
C ARG A 137 8.30 -18.98 -1.86
N THR A 138 7.21 -19.64 -2.19
CA THR A 138 6.14 -19.96 -1.24
C THR A 138 6.64 -20.89 -0.13
N GLU A 139 7.36 -21.95 -0.47
CA GLU A 139 7.95 -22.88 0.52
C GLU A 139 8.95 -22.17 1.44
N ALA A 140 9.75 -21.22 0.90
CA ALA A 140 10.76 -20.47 1.65
C ALA A 140 10.16 -19.59 2.77
N VAL A 141 8.89 -19.20 2.66
CA VAL A 141 8.20 -18.38 3.66
C VAL A 141 7.17 -19.15 4.49
N ALA A 142 7.14 -20.48 4.34
CA ALA A 142 6.21 -21.34 5.07
C ALA A 142 6.30 -21.11 6.59
N GLY A 143 5.14 -20.98 7.23
CA GLY A 143 5.02 -20.76 8.69
C GLY A 143 5.27 -19.32 9.16
N ARG A 144 5.79 -18.43 8.31
CA ARG A 144 6.05 -17.03 8.66
C ARG A 144 4.83 -16.13 8.44
N PHE A 145 4.11 -16.37 7.35
CA PHE A 145 2.94 -15.57 6.96
C PHE A 145 1.65 -16.39 7.08
N LYS A 146 0.52 -15.69 7.16
CA LYS A 146 -0.81 -16.31 7.31
C LYS A 146 -1.61 -16.30 6.01
N ARG A 147 -1.17 -15.58 4.99
CA ARG A 147 -1.79 -15.47 3.68
C ARG A 147 -0.77 -14.98 2.64
N LEU A 148 -1.03 -15.28 1.38
CA LEU A 148 -0.14 -14.95 0.28
C LEU A 148 -0.86 -14.15 -0.80
N LYS A 149 -0.16 -13.18 -1.40
CA LYS A 149 -0.57 -12.46 -2.59
C LYS A 149 0.32 -12.88 -3.75
N LEU A 150 -0.27 -13.34 -4.86
CA LEU A 150 0.46 -13.78 -6.03
C LEU A 150 0.36 -12.73 -7.13
N LYS A 151 1.49 -12.26 -7.64
CA LYS A 151 1.51 -11.40 -8.83
C LYS A 151 1.34 -12.23 -10.09
N LEU A 152 0.38 -11.86 -10.92
CA LEU A 152 0.01 -12.49 -12.19
C LEU A 152 0.13 -11.51 -13.35
N GLY A 153 -0.42 -11.86 -14.50
CA GLY A 153 -0.40 -11.00 -15.69
C GLY A 153 0.87 -11.13 -16.52
N GLY A 154 1.50 -12.30 -16.53
CA GLY A 154 2.73 -12.56 -17.29
C GLY A 154 2.57 -12.51 -18.80
N ARG A 155 1.33 -12.46 -19.33
CA ARG A 155 0.99 -12.46 -20.78
C ARG A 155 1.59 -13.63 -21.57
N ASP A 156 1.90 -14.72 -20.88
CA ASP A 156 2.49 -15.96 -21.42
C ASP A 156 1.53 -17.16 -21.33
N GLY A 157 0.29 -16.92 -20.82
CA GLY A 157 -0.73 -17.93 -20.67
C GLY A 157 -0.56 -18.86 -19.46
N HIS A 158 0.40 -18.61 -18.58
CA HIS A 158 0.72 -19.49 -17.44
C HIS A 158 0.19 -19.01 -16.08
N ASP A 159 -0.68 -17.98 -16.02
CA ASP A 159 -1.13 -17.43 -14.75
C ASP A 159 -1.85 -18.45 -13.86
N VAL A 160 -2.71 -19.28 -14.43
CA VAL A 160 -3.39 -20.36 -13.69
C VAL A 160 -2.40 -21.45 -13.26
N ASP A 161 -1.40 -21.76 -14.08
CA ASP A 161 -0.36 -22.74 -13.72
C ASP A 161 0.51 -22.27 -12.55
N ARG A 162 0.79 -20.97 -12.48
CA ARG A 162 1.45 -20.32 -11.33
C ARG A 162 0.68 -20.56 -10.03
N VAL A 163 -0.62 -20.26 -10.05
CA VAL A 163 -1.48 -20.47 -8.87
C VAL A 163 -1.59 -21.96 -8.51
N ARG A 164 -1.70 -22.83 -9.49
CA ARG A 164 -1.73 -24.29 -9.29
C ARG A 164 -0.44 -24.81 -8.65
N ALA A 165 0.72 -24.35 -9.10
CA ALA A 165 2.01 -24.71 -8.55
C ALA A 165 2.14 -24.25 -7.08
N VAL A 166 1.76 -22.99 -6.79
CA VAL A 166 1.74 -22.45 -5.42
C VAL A 166 0.77 -23.24 -4.54
N ARG A 167 -0.45 -23.51 -5.01
CA ARG A 167 -1.45 -24.27 -4.26
C ARG A 167 -0.97 -25.69 -3.96
N GLY A 168 -0.14 -26.27 -4.82
CA GLY A 168 0.47 -27.59 -4.60
C GLY A 168 1.41 -27.68 -3.39
N VAL A 169 1.89 -26.53 -2.87
CA VAL A 169 2.85 -26.47 -1.76
C VAL A 169 2.32 -25.73 -0.53
N THR A 170 1.09 -25.19 -0.55
CA THR A 170 0.51 -24.49 0.60
C THR A 170 -1.01 -24.54 0.63
N ASP A 171 -1.58 -24.60 1.85
CA ASP A 171 -3.02 -24.45 2.12
C ASP A 171 -3.37 -23.05 2.62
N LEU A 172 -2.43 -22.11 2.63
CA LEU A 172 -2.70 -20.73 3.07
C LEU A 172 -3.74 -20.05 2.16
N PRO A 173 -4.52 -19.11 2.70
CA PRO A 173 -5.36 -18.22 1.90
C PRO A 173 -4.54 -17.54 0.79
N LEU A 174 -5.02 -17.61 -0.45
CA LEU A 174 -4.39 -17.00 -1.62
C LEU A 174 -5.25 -15.87 -2.16
N MET A 175 -4.62 -14.78 -2.52
CA MET A 175 -5.17 -13.73 -3.33
C MET A 175 -4.26 -13.50 -4.54
N VAL A 176 -4.79 -12.95 -5.62
CA VAL A 176 -4.03 -12.67 -6.84
C VAL A 176 -4.14 -11.19 -7.20
N ASP A 177 -3.08 -10.66 -7.78
CA ASP A 177 -3.03 -9.29 -8.31
C ASP A 177 -2.47 -9.35 -9.74
N VAL A 178 -3.28 -8.91 -10.67
CA VAL A 178 -3.00 -8.99 -12.10
C VAL A 178 -2.39 -7.70 -12.65
N ASN A 179 -2.49 -6.62 -11.89
CA ASN A 179 -1.96 -5.31 -12.26
C ASN A 179 -2.36 -4.87 -13.68
N GLU A 180 -3.66 -4.89 -13.98
CA GLU A 180 -4.25 -4.40 -15.25
C GLU A 180 -3.92 -5.24 -16.50
N ALA A 181 -3.48 -6.50 -16.38
CA ALA A 181 -2.91 -7.22 -17.51
C ALA A 181 -3.91 -8.01 -18.36
N TRP A 182 -5.12 -8.28 -17.87
CA TRP A 182 -6.11 -9.12 -18.58
C TRP A 182 -7.17 -8.30 -19.33
N SER A 183 -7.68 -8.86 -20.41
CA SER A 183 -8.97 -8.50 -21.02
C SER A 183 -10.13 -9.14 -20.25
N LEU A 184 -11.38 -8.75 -20.57
CA LEU A 184 -12.57 -9.36 -19.95
C LEU A 184 -12.62 -10.88 -20.15
N ASP A 185 -12.39 -11.35 -21.39
CA ASP A 185 -12.46 -12.78 -21.72
C ASP A 185 -11.38 -13.57 -20.97
N GLU A 186 -10.13 -13.07 -20.94
CA GLU A 186 -9.04 -13.68 -20.18
C GLU A 186 -9.35 -13.71 -18.67
N ALA A 187 -9.90 -12.62 -18.14
CA ALA A 187 -10.28 -12.53 -16.73
C ALA A 187 -11.35 -13.56 -16.37
N LEU A 188 -12.42 -13.66 -17.15
CA LEU A 188 -13.51 -14.60 -16.87
C LEU A 188 -13.07 -16.06 -16.97
N GLU A 189 -12.22 -16.41 -17.94
CA GLU A 189 -11.66 -17.74 -18.07
C GLU A 189 -10.74 -18.09 -16.91
N ALA A 190 -9.81 -17.20 -16.57
CA ALA A 190 -8.85 -17.40 -15.48
C ALA A 190 -9.55 -17.46 -14.11
N LEU A 191 -10.45 -16.51 -13.80
CA LEU A 191 -11.12 -16.42 -12.51
C LEU A 191 -11.95 -17.66 -12.18
N SER A 192 -12.56 -18.32 -13.19
CA SER A 192 -13.26 -19.58 -12.97
C SER A 192 -12.34 -20.69 -12.46
N GLN A 193 -11.15 -20.82 -13.07
CA GLN A 193 -10.16 -21.81 -12.65
C GLN A 193 -9.49 -21.45 -11.31
N LEU A 194 -9.29 -20.15 -11.05
CA LEU A 194 -8.71 -19.65 -9.79
C LEU A 194 -9.67 -19.88 -8.60
N ALA A 195 -10.98 -19.78 -8.84
CA ALA A 195 -11.97 -20.12 -7.82
C ALA A 195 -11.88 -21.60 -7.42
N ASP A 196 -11.71 -22.51 -8.37
CA ASP A 196 -11.52 -23.94 -8.12
C ASP A 196 -10.22 -24.24 -7.35
N LEU A 197 -9.20 -23.37 -7.48
CA LEU A 197 -7.94 -23.44 -6.74
C LEU A 197 -8.02 -22.75 -5.35
N GLY A 198 -9.18 -22.24 -4.96
CA GLY A 198 -9.41 -21.63 -3.65
C GLY A 198 -8.76 -20.27 -3.47
N VAL A 199 -8.66 -19.48 -4.55
CA VAL A 199 -8.31 -18.05 -4.47
C VAL A 199 -9.47 -17.30 -3.83
N GLU A 200 -9.18 -16.40 -2.88
CA GLU A 200 -10.23 -15.65 -2.15
C GLU A 200 -10.76 -14.44 -2.95
N TYR A 201 -9.89 -13.72 -3.63
CA TYR A 201 -10.27 -12.57 -4.48
C TYR A 201 -9.17 -12.24 -5.49
N CYS A 202 -9.54 -11.45 -6.49
CA CYS A 202 -8.64 -10.94 -7.52
C CYS A 202 -8.55 -9.41 -7.45
N GLU A 203 -7.33 -8.88 -7.45
CA GLU A 203 -7.03 -7.45 -7.50
C GLU A 203 -6.72 -7.03 -8.93
N GLN A 204 -7.36 -5.94 -9.37
CA GLN A 204 -7.17 -5.19 -10.61
C GLN A 204 -6.90 -6.07 -11.84
N PRO A 205 -7.82 -6.95 -12.24
CA PRO A 205 -7.64 -7.79 -13.43
C PRO A 205 -7.63 -7.00 -14.73
N LEU A 206 -8.55 -6.03 -14.89
CA LEU A 206 -8.69 -5.19 -16.08
C LEU A 206 -7.95 -3.86 -15.93
N PRO A 207 -7.61 -3.19 -17.05
CA PRO A 207 -7.13 -1.82 -17.04
C PRO A 207 -8.02 -0.88 -16.21
N ALA A 208 -7.43 0.12 -15.57
CA ALA A 208 -8.20 1.11 -14.82
C ALA A 208 -9.21 1.80 -15.70
N ARG A 209 -10.44 1.97 -15.19
CA ARG A 209 -11.58 2.60 -15.89
C ARG A 209 -12.05 1.86 -17.15
N ASP A 210 -11.68 0.58 -17.32
CA ASP A 210 -12.15 -0.25 -18.40
C ASP A 210 -13.68 -0.34 -18.40
N PHE A 211 -14.32 -0.21 -19.57
CA PHE A 211 -15.79 -0.23 -19.71
C PHE A 211 -16.41 -1.58 -19.33
N ASP A 212 -15.64 -2.65 -19.40
CA ASP A 212 -16.08 -4.00 -19.07
C ASP A 212 -16.07 -4.30 -17.57
N GLY A 213 -15.61 -3.37 -16.74
CA GLY A 213 -15.56 -3.53 -15.28
C GLY A 213 -16.89 -3.94 -14.64
N PRO A 214 -18.04 -3.29 -14.96
CA PRO A 214 -19.35 -3.70 -14.44
C PRO A 214 -19.75 -5.12 -14.86
N GLU A 215 -19.48 -5.52 -16.10
CA GLU A 215 -19.75 -6.88 -16.59
C GLU A 215 -18.88 -7.91 -15.87
N LEU A 216 -17.59 -7.60 -15.67
CA LEU A 216 -16.69 -8.47 -14.90
C LEU A 216 -17.19 -8.65 -13.47
N LYS A 217 -17.60 -7.58 -12.81
CA LYS A 217 -18.16 -7.65 -11.45
C LYS A 217 -19.36 -8.59 -11.37
N GLU A 218 -20.29 -8.49 -12.32
CA GLU A 218 -21.51 -9.31 -12.33
C GLU A 218 -21.22 -10.79 -12.59
N ARG A 219 -20.24 -11.10 -13.47
CA ARG A 219 -19.98 -12.45 -13.96
C ARG A 219 -18.86 -13.18 -13.21
N SER A 220 -18.02 -12.47 -12.48
CA SER A 220 -16.87 -13.05 -11.77
C SER A 220 -17.33 -14.00 -10.65
N PRO A 221 -16.80 -15.23 -10.59
CA PRO A 221 -17.04 -16.13 -9.46
C PRO A 221 -16.28 -15.74 -8.19
N LEU A 222 -15.31 -14.80 -8.29
CA LEU A 222 -14.50 -14.31 -7.20
C LEU A 222 -14.78 -12.81 -6.96
N PRO A 223 -14.69 -12.32 -5.72
CA PRO A 223 -14.68 -10.89 -5.45
C PRO A 223 -13.55 -10.18 -6.24
N ILE A 224 -13.88 -9.05 -6.84
CA ILE A 224 -12.92 -8.18 -7.52
C ILE A 224 -12.62 -6.98 -6.61
N PHE A 225 -11.34 -6.73 -6.34
CA PHE A 225 -10.86 -5.53 -5.69
C PHE A 225 -10.12 -4.66 -6.70
N VAL A 226 -10.36 -3.35 -6.67
CA VAL A 226 -9.68 -2.41 -7.58
C VAL A 226 -8.64 -1.60 -6.83
N ASP A 227 -7.47 -1.44 -7.45
CA ASP A 227 -6.34 -0.65 -6.98
C ASP A 227 -6.19 0.62 -7.81
N GLU A 228 -5.86 0.46 -9.09
CA GLU A 228 -5.59 1.57 -10.01
C GLU A 228 -6.84 2.41 -10.34
N ASP A 229 -8.04 1.92 -10.06
CA ASP A 229 -9.29 2.66 -10.21
C ASP A 229 -9.60 3.61 -9.04
N CYS A 230 -9.06 3.35 -7.84
CA CYS A 230 -9.42 4.04 -6.60
C CYS A 230 -8.23 4.82 -6.03
N HIS A 231 -8.23 6.13 -6.18
CA HIS A 231 -7.20 7.02 -5.63
C HIS A 231 -7.73 7.84 -4.45
N VAL A 232 -8.91 8.40 -4.57
CA VAL A 232 -9.52 9.28 -3.57
C VAL A 232 -10.95 8.84 -3.24
N ALA A 233 -11.53 9.35 -2.16
CA ALA A 233 -12.88 9.01 -1.74
C ALA A 233 -13.95 9.31 -2.81
N ALA A 234 -13.70 10.30 -3.68
CA ALA A 234 -14.58 10.63 -4.80
C ALA A 234 -14.62 9.55 -5.90
N ASP A 235 -13.62 8.65 -5.97
CA ASP A 235 -13.61 7.53 -6.91
C ASP A 235 -14.48 6.36 -6.45
N VAL A 236 -14.70 6.22 -5.14
CA VAL A 236 -15.35 5.04 -4.56
C VAL A 236 -16.75 4.76 -5.12
N PRO A 237 -17.62 5.76 -5.38
CA PRO A 237 -18.92 5.50 -6.01
C PRO A 237 -18.81 4.81 -7.37
N ILE A 238 -17.84 5.21 -8.20
CA ILE A 238 -17.59 4.58 -9.51
C ILE A 238 -17.02 3.17 -9.32
N CYS A 239 -16.12 2.99 -8.33
CA CYS A 239 -15.60 1.67 -8.00
C CYS A 239 -16.70 0.71 -7.55
N ALA A 240 -17.73 1.20 -6.85
CA ALA A 240 -18.87 0.41 -6.41
C ALA A 240 -19.69 -0.18 -7.57
N GLU A 241 -19.65 0.43 -8.75
CA GLU A 241 -20.33 -0.09 -9.94
C GLU A 241 -19.58 -1.26 -10.58
N ARG A 242 -18.27 -1.40 -10.35
CA ARG A 242 -17.36 -2.28 -11.09
C ARG A 242 -16.51 -3.24 -10.24
N ALA A 243 -16.58 -3.13 -8.91
CA ALA A 243 -15.80 -3.96 -7.99
C ALA A 243 -16.59 -4.32 -6.73
N HIS A 244 -16.11 -5.32 -6.00
CA HIS A 244 -16.63 -5.76 -4.71
C HIS A 244 -15.86 -5.10 -3.55
N GLY A 245 -14.69 -4.52 -3.84
CA GLY A 245 -13.87 -3.83 -2.86
C GLY A 245 -12.85 -2.88 -3.52
N VAL A 246 -12.20 -2.08 -2.69
CA VAL A 246 -11.16 -1.13 -3.09
C VAL A 246 -9.88 -1.39 -2.31
N ASN A 247 -8.73 -1.21 -2.97
CA ASN A 247 -7.42 -1.22 -2.34
C ASN A 247 -6.95 0.22 -2.10
N ILE A 248 -6.76 0.57 -0.85
CA ILE A 248 -6.20 1.85 -0.40
C ILE A 248 -4.69 1.72 -0.34
N LYS A 249 -3.95 2.70 -0.89
CA LYS A 249 -2.51 2.86 -0.68
C LYS A 249 -2.23 4.32 -0.36
N LEU A 250 -1.55 4.60 0.76
CA LEU A 250 -1.33 5.97 1.22
C LEU A 250 -0.63 6.83 0.17
N ALA A 251 0.41 6.28 -0.48
CA ALA A 251 1.17 6.96 -1.53
C ALA A 251 0.30 7.35 -2.74
N LYS A 252 -0.75 6.60 -3.03
CA LYS A 252 -1.70 6.85 -4.12
C LYS A 252 -2.80 7.82 -3.71
N SER A 253 -3.22 7.76 -2.45
CA SER A 253 -4.40 8.48 -1.95
C SER A 253 -4.08 9.88 -1.38
N GLY A 254 -2.81 10.13 -1.05
CA GLY A 254 -2.43 11.41 -0.44
C GLY A 254 -2.42 11.40 1.09
N GLY A 255 -2.40 10.21 1.73
CA GLY A 255 -2.13 10.03 3.15
C GLY A 255 -3.23 9.37 3.97
N ILE A 256 -3.05 9.38 5.28
CA ILE A 256 -3.92 8.73 6.29
C ILE A 256 -5.34 9.32 6.26
N ARG A 257 -5.47 10.66 6.19
CA ARG A 257 -6.79 11.31 6.21
C ARG A 257 -7.67 10.87 5.05
N GLU A 258 -7.13 10.87 3.82
CA GLU A 258 -7.89 10.45 2.64
C GLU A 258 -8.15 8.94 2.67
N ALA A 259 -7.20 8.14 3.12
CA ALA A 259 -7.39 6.71 3.31
C ALA A 259 -8.56 6.37 4.25
N VAL A 260 -8.70 7.09 5.36
CA VAL A 260 -9.83 6.96 6.30
C VAL A 260 -11.15 7.36 5.62
N ARG A 261 -11.16 8.44 4.81
CA ARG A 261 -12.35 8.84 4.02
C ARG A 261 -12.76 7.75 3.04
N ILE A 262 -11.80 7.21 2.27
CA ILE A 262 -12.04 6.10 1.34
C ILE A 262 -12.67 4.91 2.08
N ALA A 263 -12.08 4.48 3.21
CA ALA A 263 -12.57 3.35 3.97
C ALA A 263 -14.03 3.56 4.44
N HIS A 264 -14.38 4.74 4.93
CA HIS A 264 -15.74 5.03 5.37
C HIS A 264 -16.75 5.09 4.22
N VAL A 265 -16.39 5.71 3.08
CA VAL A 265 -17.25 5.75 1.89
C VAL A 265 -17.45 4.35 1.31
N ALA A 266 -16.37 3.55 1.22
CA ALA A 266 -16.44 2.17 0.76
C ALA A 266 -17.39 1.34 1.64
N ARG A 267 -17.25 1.42 2.96
CA ARG A 267 -18.15 0.74 3.92
C ARG A 267 -19.60 1.19 3.76
N ALA A 268 -19.85 2.48 3.60
CA ALA A 268 -21.20 3.02 3.40
C ALA A 268 -21.88 2.50 2.11
N LEU A 269 -21.06 2.15 1.08
CA LEU A 269 -21.52 1.58 -0.18
C LEU A 269 -21.47 0.05 -0.20
N GLY A 270 -21.16 -0.61 0.92
CA GLY A 270 -21.12 -2.07 1.04
C GLY A 270 -19.90 -2.72 0.36
N LEU A 271 -18.84 -1.97 0.09
CA LEU A 271 -17.60 -2.48 -0.47
C LEU A 271 -16.67 -3.03 0.61
N GLY A 272 -15.91 -4.07 0.25
CA GLY A 272 -14.74 -4.50 1.01
C GLY A 272 -13.61 -3.46 0.94
N VAL A 273 -12.80 -3.42 1.98
CA VAL A 273 -11.66 -2.49 2.07
C VAL A 273 -10.37 -3.29 2.24
N MET A 274 -9.43 -3.04 1.34
CA MET A 274 -8.06 -3.54 1.42
C MET A 274 -7.11 -2.36 1.63
N LEU A 275 -6.04 -2.58 2.38
CA LEU A 275 -4.93 -1.64 2.54
C LEU A 275 -3.68 -2.28 1.96
N GLY A 276 -3.13 -1.68 0.92
CA GLY A 276 -1.88 -2.08 0.30
C GLY A 276 -0.76 -1.07 0.52
N CYS A 277 0.41 -1.42 -0.02
CA CYS A 277 1.61 -0.57 -0.03
C CYS A 277 2.29 -0.60 -1.40
N MET A 278 3.36 0.16 -1.51
CA MET A 278 4.33 0.09 -2.60
C MET A 278 5.61 -0.62 -2.09
N ASN A 279 6.69 -0.59 -2.87
CA ASN A 279 8.03 -0.91 -2.35
C ASN A 279 8.50 0.28 -1.52
N GLU A 280 8.31 0.22 -0.23
CA GLU A 280 8.48 1.35 0.69
C GLU A 280 9.11 0.91 2.02
N SER A 281 9.69 1.85 2.77
CA SER A 281 10.35 1.55 4.04
C SER A 281 9.35 1.38 5.19
N GLY A 282 9.87 0.97 6.35
CA GLY A 282 9.09 0.87 7.57
C GLY A 282 8.43 2.18 7.99
N LEU A 283 8.87 3.34 7.50
CA LEU A 283 8.22 4.63 7.78
C LEU A 283 6.83 4.72 7.12
N ALA A 284 6.74 4.42 5.82
CA ALA A 284 5.46 4.42 5.12
C ALA A 284 4.56 3.26 5.58
N VAL A 285 5.13 2.06 5.77
CA VAL A 285 4.40 0.91 6.33
C VAL A 285 3.87 1.21 7.72
N ALA A 286 4.63 1.92 8.58
CA ALA A 286 4.15 2.34 9.89
C ALA A 286 2.93 3.28 9.80
N ALA A 287 2.92 4.19 8.84
CA ALA A 287 1.77 5.06 8.60
C ALA A 287 0.53 4.25 8.17
N GLY A 288 0.69 3.29 7.25
CA GLY A 288 -0.39 2.37 6.86
C GLY A 288 -0.89 1.52 8.02
N ALA A 289 0.01 0.97 8.83
CA ALA A 289 -0.33 0.14 9.98
C ALA A 289 -1.25 0.85 11.00
N GLN A 290 -1.17 2.20 11.11
CA GLN A 290 -2.05 2.97 12.02
C GLN A 290 -3.54 2.84 11.69
N ILE A 291 -3.89 2.55 10.45
CA ILE A 291 -5.28 2.45 9.96
C ILE A 291 -5.68 1.04 9.54
N ALA A 292 -4.78 0.06 9.65
CA ALA A 292 -5.01 -1.31 9.19
C ALA A 292 -6.27 -1.97 9.79
N SER A 293 -6.68 -1.57 11.00
CA SER A 293 -7.89 -2.08 11.66
C SER A 293 -9.21 -1.64 11.00
N LEU A 294 -9.18 -0.68 10.07
CA LEU A 294 -10.36 -0.31 9.26
C LEU A 294 -10.60 -1.26 8.08
N CYS A 295 -9.65 -2.14 7.77
CA CYS A 295 -9.63 -2.92 6.55
C CYS A 295 -9.99 -4.39 6.79
N ASP A 296 -10.53 -5.06 5.75
CA ASP A 296 -10.79 -6.50 5.75
C ASP A 296 -9.53 -7.29 5.35
N HIS A 297 -8.73 -6.70 4.47
CA HIS A 297 -7.50 -7.28 3.94
C HIS A 297 -6.35 -6.29 4.07
N VAL A 298 -5.16 -6.80 4.37
CA VAL A 298 -3.94 -6.00 4.51
C VAL A 298 -2.82 -6.63 3.68
N ASP A 299 -2.09 -5.79 2.97
CA ASP A 299 -0.94 -6.11 2.11
C ASP A 299 0.16 -5.07 2.35
N LEU A 300 0.71 -5.08 3.57
CA LEU A 300 1.73 -4.15 4.06
C LEU A 300 3.07 -4.88 4.23
N ASP A 301 3.60 -5.45 3.17
CA ASP A 301 4.85 -6.19 3.19
C ASP A 301 6.04 -5.43 2.56
N GLY A 302 5.83 -4.19 2.11
CA GLY A 302 6.83 -3.40 1.39
C GLY A 302 8.19 -3.32 2.09
N ASN A 303 8.20 -3.05 3.39
CA ASN A 303 9.44 -2.98 4.18
C ASN A 303 10.11 -4.36 4.40
N LEU A 304 9.33 -5.45 4.35
CA LEU A 304 9.83 -6.81 4.50
C LEU A 304 10.49 -7.34 3.23
N LEU A 305 10.25 -6.69 2.08
CA LEU A 305 10.88 -6.99 0.79
C LEU A 305 12.25 -6.33 0.64
N LEU A 306 12.62 -5.40 1.53
CA LEU A 306 13.89 -4.69 1.47
C LEU A 306 15.06 -5.57 1.95
N SER A 307 16.23 -5.37 1.32
CA SER A 307 17.49 -5.96 1.80
C SER A 307 17.87 -5.42 3.19
N HIS A 308 17.52 -4.17 3.45
CA HIS A 308 17.69 -3.48 4.73
C HIS A 308 16.61 -2.39 4.86
N ASP A 309 15.86 -2.42 5.96
CA ASP A 309 14.87 -1.37 6.25
C ASP A 309 15.55 -0.21 7.01
N PRO A 310 15.61 1.00 6.41
CA PRO A 310 16.22 2.16 7.06
C PRO A 310 15.35 2.75 8.20
N TRP A 311 14.08 2.33 8.32
CA TRP A 311 13.14 2.83 9.35
C TRP A 311 12.50 1.67 10.13
N PRO A 312 13.29 0.90 10.90
CA PRO A 312 12.73 -0.18 11.70
C PRO A 312 11.82 0.36 12.81
N GLY A 313 10.89 -0.46 13.27
CA GLY A 313 10.01 -0.14 14.41
C GLY A 313 8.56 -0.56 14.25
N VAL A 314 8.16 -1.08 13.10
CA VAL A 314 6.90 -1.81 12.97
C VAL A 314 7.14 -3.25 13.44
N ASP A 315 6.38 -3.68 14.43
CA ASP A 315 6.48 -5.04 14.94
C ASP A 315 5.75 -6.02 14.00
N PHE A 316 6.46 -7.04 13.52
CA PHE A 316 5.82 -8.14 12.79
C PHE A 316 5.51 -9.29 13.74
N VAL A 317 4.26 -9.38 14.17
CA VAL A 317 3.83 -10.36 15.18
C VAL A 317 2.68 -11.20 14.64
N ASP A 318 2.88 -12.51 14.57
CA ASP A 318 1.88 -13.50 14.14
C ASP A 318 1.24 -13.20 12.77
N GLY A 319 2.04 -12.65 11.85
CA GLY A 319 1.61 -12.24 10.51
C GLY A 319 1.03 -10.83 10.43
N VAL A 320 0.95 -10.08 11.52
CA VAL A 320 0.39 -8.73 11.57
C VAL A 320 1.52 -7.70 11.63
N GLN A 321 1.47 -6.68 10.78
CA GLN A 321 2.25 -5.45 10.91
C GLN A 321 1.59 -4.60 12.01
N LEU A 322 2.13 -4.69 13.22
CA LEU A 322 1.58 -4.00 14.39
C LEU A 322 2.19 -2.62 14.54
N PRO A 323 1.39 -1.53 14.54
CA PRO A 323 1.91 -0.21 14.83
C PRO A 323 2.46 -0.14 16.25
N SER A 324 3.50 0.66 16.45
CA SER A 324 4.11 0.87 17.76
C SER A 324 3.12 1.46 18.77
N GLU A 325 3.37 1.23 20.06
CA GLU A 325 2.70 1.94 21.17
C GLU A 325 3.39 3.27 21.52
N SER A 326 4.54 3.54 20.91
CA SER A 326 5.24 4.81 21.07
C SER A 326 4.49 5.97 20.43
N PRO A 327 4.67 7.21 20.91
CA PRO A 327 4.06 8.39 20.31
C PRO A 327 4.37 8.55 18.82
N GLY A 328 3.40 9.07 18.07
CA GLY A 328 3.48 9.25 16.63
C GLY A 328 3.33 7.95 15.88
N LEU A 329 4.08 7.77 14.78
CA LEU A 329 4.18 6.53 14.02
C LEU A 329 5.02 5.47 14.75
N GLY A 330 5.85 5.92 15.71
CA GLY A 330 6.63 5.05 16.58
C GLY A 330 7.84 4.39 15.93
N VAL A 331 8.26 4.85 14.75
CA VAL A 331 9.46 4.40 14.05
C VAL A 331 10.58 5.43 14.15
N ARG A 332 11.80 5.01 13.92
CA ARG A 332 13.00 5.87 13.92
C ARG A 332 13.94 5.46 12.81
N GLU A 333 14.61 6.43 12.23
CA GLU A 333 15.66 6.13 11.26
C GLU A 333 16.79 5.35 11.95
N ALA A 334 17.21 4.25 11.32
CA ALA A 334 18.36 3.48 11.78
C ALA A 334 19.61 4.36 11.71
N VAL A 335 20.37 4.41 12.79
CA VAL A 335 21.65 5.11 12.80
C VAL A 335 22.58 4.39 11.85
N SER A 336 22.90 5.00 10.72
CA SER A 336 23.95 4.48 9.83
C SER A 336 25.27 4.47 10.61
N ASN A 337 25.73 3.27 10.98
CA ASN A 337 27.06 3.14 11.53
C ASN A 337 28.05 3.44 10.37
N PRO A 338 28.83 4.53 10.42
CA PRO A 338 29.81 4.78 9.37
C PRO A 338 30.82 3.61 9.39
N ARG A 339 30.87 2.86 8.29
CA ARG A 339 31.89 1.82 8.08
C ARG A 339 33.24 2.47 7.83
#